data_c0094e0f306a192d72a1abdec479310b
#
_entry.id   c0094e0f306a192d72a1abdec479310b
#
_cell.length_a   1.000
_cell.length_b   1.000
_cell.length_c   1.000
_cell.angle_alpha   90.00
_cell.angle_beta   90.00
_cell.angle_gamma   90.00
#
_symmetry.space_group_name_H-M   'P 1'
#
loop_
_entity.id
_entity.type
_entity.pdbx_description
1 polymer ?
#
loop_
_entity_poly.entity_id
_entity_poly.type
_entity_poly.pdbx_seq_one_letter_code
_entity_poly.pdbx_strand_id
1 'polypeptide(L)'
;SGVTAAVANKLNRKFIHSDININSIQTARDRLKSNGASFAIKKVQDGVTLYRNPIQTKDAITRIILGLRVDPSIGSMWVGSIMDTTYGSSPVYVPDLMDSSSRVLDIVTLNRIINDAMPQLPPTTKRVIIYYVDIIDRQELEDFIKDNNDTVIEIELRDLKELLDNVVLQDDVEYTVSEDPTKMVDIFTVAITRFYSDQVSHKINEFNQKAMANSKKKFVPIELSLEGMEAIEMVSLDCTTTEENAPWHSDSEIKIEKDSTITINGRKTSDFWDGTIHADTKPLRMKIRNICGDETIITLKEQ
;
A
#
# COMPACT_ATOMS: atom_id res chain seq x y z
N SER A 1 -12.21 -20.30 -5.87
CA SER A 1 -12.34 -20.60 -7.32
C SER A 1 -13.58 -19.97 -8.00
N GLY A 2 -14.46 -19.26 -7.26
CA GLY A 2 -15.58 -18.48 -7.80
C GLY A 2 -16.72 -19.28 -8.44
N VAL A 3 -16.80 -20.60 -8.27
CA VAL A 3 -17.87 -21.43 -8.83
C VAL A 3 -19.24 -21.00 -8.31
N THR A 4 -19.37 -20.79 -7.01
CA THR A 4 -20.62 -20.36 -6.37
C THR A 4 -21.09 -19.02 -6.90
N ALA A 5 -20.18 -18.04 -7.06
CA ALA A 5 -20.49 -16.73 -7.62
C ALA A 5 -20.97 -16.84 -9.08
N ALA A 6 -20.31 -17.69 -9.90
CA ALA A 6 -20.70 -17.92 -11.29
C ALA A 6 -22.07 -18.59 -11.40
N VAL A 7 -22.39 -19.57 -10.54
CA VAL A 7 -23.70 -20.20 -10.49
C VAL A 7 -24.78 -19.23 -10.02
N ALA A 8 -24.49 -18.41 -9.00
CA ALA A 8 -25.42 -17.39 -8.54
C ALA A 8 -25.75 -16.39 -9.67
N ASN A 9 -24.73 -15.93 -10.41
CA ASN A 9 -24.93 -15.07 -11.58
C ASN A 9 -25.81 -15.74 -12.65
N LYS A 10 -25.55 -17.01 -13.01
CA LYS A 10 -26.37 -17.76 -13.97
C LYS A 10 -27.83 -17.91 -13.54
N LEU A 11 -28.06 -17.97 -12.21
CA LEU A 11 -29.41 -18.05 -11.63
C LEU A 11 -30.01 -16.65 -11.35
N ASN A 12 -29.38 -15.60 -11.89
CA ASN A 12 -29.80 -14.21 -11.73
C ASN A 12 -29.93 -13.78 -10.26
N ARG A 13 -29.04 -14.29 -9.39
CA ARG A 13 -28.98 -13.97 -7.96
C ARG A 13 -27.85 -13.00 -7.67
N LYS A 14 -28.07 -12.09 -6.73
CA LYS A 14 -26.99 -11.28 -6.14
C LYS A 14 -26.04 -12.18 -5.38
N PHE A 15 -24.76 -11.86 -5.41
CA PHE A 15 -23.72 -12.61 -4.68
C PHE A 15 -22.68 -11.67 -4.08
N ILE A 16 -22.06 -12.13 -3.00
CA ILE A 16 -20.84 -11.62 -2.43
C ILE A 16 -19.89 -12.82 -2.34
N HIS A 17 -18.71 -12.68 -2.91
CA HIS A 17 -17.67 -13.70 -2.88
C HIS A 17 -16.41 -13.10 -2.27
N SER A 18 -15.83 -13.75 -1.26
CA SER A 18 -14.57 -13.33 -0.65
C SER A 18 -13.59 -14.49 -0.62
N ASP A 19 -12.34 -14.19 -0.84
CA ASP A 19 -11.24 -15.16 -0.75
C ASP A 19 -9.98 -14.42 -0.28
N ILE A 20 -9.15 -15.07 0.52
CA ILE A 20 -7.88 -14.52 0.98
C ILE A 20 -6.78 -14.68 -0.09
N ASN A 21 -6.97 -15.64 -1.00
CA ASN A 21 -6.00 -15.93 -2.04
C ASN A 21 -6.32 -15.13 -3.30
N ILE A 22 -5.39 -14.26 -3.70
CA ILE A 22 -5.53 -13.40 -4.87
C ILE A 22 -5.75 -14.18 -6.17
N ASN A 23 -5.09 -15.33 -6.34
CA ASN A 23 -5.28 -16.19 -7.53
C ASN A 23 -6.72 -16.75 -7.60
N SER A 24 -7.34 -17.03 -6.45
CA SER A 24 -8.74 -17.43 -6.38
C SER A 24 -9.68 -16.30 -6.80
N ILE A 25 -9.39 -15.07 -6.37
CA ILE A 25 -10.16 -13.88 -6.79
C ILE A 25 -10.01 -13.64 -8.28
N GLN A 26 -8.80 -13.72 -8.83
CA GLN A 26 -8.55 -13.57 -10.27
C GLN A 26 -9.29 -14.62 -11.10
N THR A 27 -9.21 -15.90 -10.68
CA THR A 27 -9.95 -16.99 -11.34
C THR A 27 -11.46 -16.75 -11.29
N ALA A 28 -11.98 -16.24 -10.17
CA ALA A 28 -13.38 -15.90 -10.03
C ALA A 28 -13.77 -14.72 -10.95
N ARG A 29 -12.94 -13.69 -11.01
CA ARG A 29 -13.10 -12.53 -11.91
C ARG A 29 -13.19 -12.95 -13.37
N ASP A 30 -12.19 -13.71 -13.83
CA ASP A 30 -12.11 -14.13 -15.24
C ASP A 30 -13.32 -15.00 -15.63
N ARG A 31 -13.75 -15.88 -14.72
CA ARG A 31 -14.96 -16.69 -14.91
C ARG A 31 -16.24 -15.86 -14.95
N LEU A 32 -16.36 -14.85 -14.09
CA LEU A 32 -17.52 -13.94 -14.08
C LEU A 32 -17.53 -13.04 -15.32
N LYS A 33 -16.37 -12.51 -15.72
CA LYS A 33 -16.22 -11.71 -16.94
C LYS A 33 -16.62 -12.51 -18.18
N SER A 34 -16.16 -13.77 -18.32
CA SER A 34 -16.51 -14.64 -19.45
C SER A 34 -18.00 -15.01 -19.49
N ASN A 35 -18.71 -14.93 -18.37
CA ASN A 35 -20.16 -15.14 -18.28
C ASN A 35 -20.97 -13.82 -18.40
N GLY A 36 -20.34 -12.70 -18.75
CA GLY A 36 -21.01 -11.40 -18.91
C GLY A 36 -21.56 -10.83 -17.60
N ALA A 37 -21.01 -11.22 -16.43
CA ALA A 37 -21.47 -10.71 -15.14
C ALA A 37 -20.99 -9.27 -14.91
N SER A 38 -21.85 -8.45 -14.29
CA SER A 38 -21.47 -7.13 -13.75
C SER A 38 -21.17 -7.30 -12.25
N PHE A 39 -19.98 -6.86 -11.81
CA PHE A 39 -19.52 -6.98 -10.43
C PHE A 39 -18.44 -5.95 -10.13
N ALA A 40 -18.23 -5.66 -8.84
CA ALA A 40 -17.09 -4.88 -8.35
C ALA A 40 -16.17 -5.77 -7.53
N ILE A 41 -14.86 -5.56 -7.65
CA ILE A 41 -13.85 -6.17 -6.78
C ILE A 41 -13.41 -5.11 -5.79
N LYS A 42 -13.45 -5.46 -4.50
CA LYS A 42 -12.98 -4.59 -3.42
C LYS A 42 -11.93 -5.33 -2.61
N LYS A 43 -10.86 -4.65 -2.27
CA LYS A 43 -9.84 -5.13 -1.35
C LYS A 43 -10.18 -4.62 0.05
N VAL A 44 -10.22 -5.52 1.02
CA VAL A 44 -10.26 -5.12 2.43
C VAL A 44 -8.83 -4.72 2.80
N GLN A 45 -8.63 -3.44 3.00
CA GLN A 45 -7.37 -2.92 3.53
C GLN A 45 -7.50 -2.92 5.05
N ASP A 46 -6.80 -3.84 5.70
CA ASP A 46 -6.58 -3.77 7.14
C ASP A 46 -5.14 -3.35 7.41
N GLY A 47 -4.94 -2.44 8.35
CA GLY A 47 -3.60 -2.03 8.80
C GLY A 47 -2.76 -3.20 9.35
N VAL A 48 -3.35 -4.37 9.56
CA VAL A 48 -2.71 -5.59 10.08
C VAL A 48 -1.62 -6.13 9.14
N THR A 49 -1.71 -5.90 7.84
CA THR A 49 -0.65 -6.28 6.89
C THR A 49 0.67 -5.55 7.15
N LEU A 50 0.62 -4.32 7.61
CA LEU A 50 1.79 -3.55 8.02
C LEU A 50 2.46 -4.14 9.27
N TYR A 51 1.71 -4.78 10.17
CA TYR A 51 2.26 -5.40 11.39
C TYR A 51 2.98 -6.73 11.15
N ARG A 52 2.86 -7.33 9.98
CA ARG A 52 3.48 -8.63 9.67
C ARG A 52 4.95 -8.53 9.27
N ASN A 53 5.42 -7.34 8.92
CA ASN A 53 6.84 -7.12 8.61
C ASN A 53 7.40 -5.87 9.28
N PRO A 54 8.00 -6.03 10.45
CA PRO A 54 8.33 -4.97 11.39
C PRO A 54 9.45 -4.03 10.94
N ILE A 55 10.47 -4.51 10.23
CA ILE A 55 11.59 -3.66 9.79
C ILE A 55 11.09 -2.63 8.77
N GLN A 56 10.30 -3.08 7.81
CA GLN A 56 9.70 -2.20 6.80
C GLN A 56 8.56 -1.38 7.37
N THR A 57 7.87 -1.90 8.39
CA THR A 57 6.81 -1.16 9.07
C THR A 57 7.38 0.06 9.80
N LYS A 58 8.55 -0.02 10.41
CA LYS A 58 9.17 1.13 11.07
C LYS A 58 9.51 2.23 10.06
N ASP A 59 10.11 1.86 8.92
CA ASP A 59 10.41 2.81 7.84
C ASP A 59 9.14 3.36 7.18
N ALA A 60 8.12 2.53 7.00
CA ALA A 60 6.84 2.95 6.48
C ALA A 60 6.12 3.91 7.45
N ILE A 61 6.07 3.58 8.74
CA ILE A 61 5.45 4.43 9.76
C ILE A 61 6.17 5.78 9.86
N THR A 62 7.48 5.81 9.78
CA THR A 62 8.22 7.08 9.82
C THR A 62 7.92 7.96 8.62
N ARG A 63 7.58 7.37 7.45
CA ARG A 63 7.14 8.13 6.25
C ARG A 63 5.69 8.58 6.34
N ILE A 64 4.84 7.82 7.03
CA ILE A 64 3.41 8.08 7.18
C ILE A 64 3.14 9.19 8.18
N ILE A 65 3.94 9.29 9.24
CA ILE A 65 3.81 10.35 10.24
C ILE A 65 4.26 11.67 9.61
N LEU A 66 3.30 12.47 9.21
CA LEU A 66 3.53 13.75 8.55
C LEU A 66 4.42 14.66 9.41
N GLY A 67 5.52 15.13 8.80
CA GLY A 67 6.46 16.04 9.45
C GLY A 67 7.46 15.38 10.40
N LEU A 68 7.41 14.05 10.57
CA LEU A 68 8.38 13.35 11.40
C LEU A 68 9.77 13.40 10.73
N ARG A 69 10.74 13.90 11.48
CA ARG A 69 12.16 13.84 11.14
C ARG A 69 12.83 12.86 12.08
N VAL A 70 13.37 11.78 11.53
CA VAL A 70 14.11 10.77 12.31
C VAL A 70 15.37 11.42 12.88
N ASP A 71 15.54 11.34 14.18
CA ASP A 71 16.71 11.89 14.87
C ASP A 71 17.12 10.96 16.03
N PRO A 72 18.12 10.11 15.82
CA PRO A 72 18.59 9.20 16.85
C PRO A 72 19.32 9.90 18.01
N SER A 73 19.64 11.18 17.89
CA SER A 73 20.34 11.93 18.93
C SER A 73 19.47 12.32 20.12
N ILE A 74 18.14 12.27 19.96
CA ILE A 74 17.17 12.66 21.02
C ILE A 74 17.11 11.61 22.15
N GLY A 75 17.56 10.37 21.88
CA GLY A 75 17.55 9.25 22.82
C GLY A 75 16.90 7.99 22.23
N SER A 76 17.18 6.85 22.82
CA SER A 76 16.78 5.53 22.29
C SER A 76 15.26 5.28 22.29
N MET A 77 14.50 5.97 23.13
CA MET A 77 13.04 5.86 23.19
C MET A 77 12.34 6.64 22.08
N TRP A 78 13.00 7.65 21.53
CA TRP A 78 12.40 8.56 20.56
C TRP A 78 12.84 8.20 19.15
N VAL A 79 11.88 8.10 18.23
CA VAL A 79 12.19 7.84 16.80
C VAL A 79 12.69 9.09 16.10
N GLY A 80 12.25 10.26 16.57
CA GLY A 80 12.57 11.55 15.99
C GLY A 80 11.68 12.63 16.57
N SER A 81 11.48 13.73 15.83
CA SER A 81 10.61 14.82 16.26
C SER A 81 9.76 15.37 15.13
N ILE A 82 8.63 15.97 15.51
CA ILE A 82 7.75 16.76 14.62
C ILE A 82 7.94 18.23 15.00
N MET A 83 8.17 19.08 13.98
CA MET A 83 8.23 20.53 14.17
C MET A 83 6.83 21.13 14.03
N ASP A 84 6.42 21.86 15.05
CA ASP A 84 5.14 22.55 15.15
C ASP A 84 5.37 24.03 15.47
N THR A 85 4.54 24.92 14.93
CA THR A 85 4.67 26.37 15.14
C THR A 85 4.37 26.80 16.57
N THR A 86 3.52 26.03 17.28
CA THR A 86 3.07 26.33 18.64
C THR A 86 3.99 25.70 19.70
N TYR A 87 4.34 24.43 19.47
CA TYR A 87 5.09 23.62 20.46
C TYR A 87 6.59 23.53 20.15
N GLY A 88 7.01 23.94 18.96
CA GLY A 88 8.39 23.75 18.51
C GLY A 88 8.68 22.30 18.17
N SER A 89 9.85 21.79 18.59
CA SER A 89 10.21 20.39 18.38
C SER A 89 9.51 19.49 19.38
N SER A 90 8.64 18.59 18.88
CA SER A 90 7.91 17.60 19.68
C SER A 90 8.50 16.22 19.42
N PRO A 91 9.23 15.61 20.40
CA PRO A 91 9.71 14.23 20.30
C PRO A 91 8.58 13.24 20.11
N VAL A 92 8.83 12.19 19.31
CA VAL A 92 7.84 11.19 18.92
C VAL A 92 8.28 9.81 19.36
N TYR A 93 7.43 9.15 20.14
CA TYR A 93 7.54 7.73 20.45
C TYR A 93 6.66 6.92 19.50
N VAL A 94 7.21 5.82 18.99
CA VAL A 94 6.49 4.82 18.21
C VAL A 94 6.79 3.44 18.81
N PRO A 95 5.76 2.60 19.09
CA PRO A 95 5.98 1.28 19.68
C PRO A 95 6.81 0.39 18.75
N ASP A 96 7.56 -0.53 19.32
CA ASP A 96 8.23 -1.57 18.54
C ASP A 96 7.22 -2.62 18.12
N LEU A 97 6.86 -2.59 16.85
CA LEU A 97 5.87 -3.51 16.28
C LEU A 97 6.40 -4.94 16.12
N MET A 98 7.72 -5.17 16.30
CA MET A 98 8.33 -6.50 16.37
C MET A 98 7.95 -7.24 17.64
N ASP A 99 7.86 -6.50 18.72
CA ASP A 99 7.51 -7.03 20.03
C ASP A 99 5.99 -6.90 20.22
N SER A 100 5.31 -8.05 20.29
CA SER A 100 3.85 -8.07 20.51
C SER A 100 3.45 -7.44 21.85
N SER A 101 4.35 -7.40 22.84
CA SER A 101 4.11 -6.76 24.14
C SER A 101 4.14 -5.24 24.05
N SER A 102 4.93 -4.67 23.14
CA SER A 102 5.03 -3.22 22.93
C SER A 102 3.84 -2.61 22.17
N ARG A 103 2.99 -3.43 21.55
CA ARG A 103 1.82 -2.94 20.81
C ARG A 103 0.74 -2.35 21.68
N VAL A 104 0.64 -2.84 22.91
CA VAL A 104 -0.29 -2.31 23.89
C VAL A 104 0.44 -1.26 24.73
N LEU A 105 -0.02 -0.02 24.64
CA LEU A 105 0.49 1.03 25.54
C LEU A 105 -0.09 0.78 26.93
N ASP A 106 0.79 0.53 27.88
CA ASP A 106 0.47 0.26 29.28
C ASP A 106 1.10 1.30 30.22
N ILE A 107 0.68 1.25 31.48
CA ILE A 107 1.21 2.12 32.53
C ILE A 107 2.72 1.96 32.71
N VAL A 108 3.26 0.74 32.50
CA VAL A 108 4.71 0.49 32.65
C VAL A 108 5.50 1.26 31.60
N THR A 109 5.03 1.22 30.34
CA THR A 109 5.64 1.95 29.24
C THR A 109 5.52 3.46 29.45
N LEU A 110 4.35 3.96 29.87
CA LEU A 110 4.16 5.38 30.19
C LEU A 110 5.06 5.83 31.32
N ASN A 111 5.19 5.03 32.38
CA ASN A 111 6.07 5.34 33.52
C ASN A 111 7.53 5.48 33.06
N ARG A 112 8.01 4.59 32.17
CA ARG A 112 9.36 4.69 31.59
C ARG A 112 9.53 5.93 30.73
N ILE A 113 8.50 6.30 29.96
CA ILE A 113 8.53 7.51 29.14
C ILE A 113 8.62 8.74 30.04
N ILE A 114 7.77 8.83 31.06
CA ILE A 114 7.67 10.00 31.95
C ILE A 114 8.93 10.13 32.80
N ASN A 115 9.39 9.05 33.47
CA ASN A 115 10.42 9.12 34.47
C ASN A 115 11.83 8.90 33.91
N ASP A 116 11.98 8.16 32.81
CA ASP A 116 13.31 7.83 32.26
C ASP A 116 13.66 8.61 31.00
N ALA A 117 12.68 8.76 30.08
CA ALA A 117 12.96 9.33 28.76
C ALA A 117 12.70 10.84 28.66
N MET A 118 11.63 11.36 29.28
CA MET A 118 11.32 12.80 29.25
C MET A 118 12.35 13.67 29.97
N PRO A 119 12.94 13.26 31.11
CA PRO A 119 13.99 14.07 31.79
C PRO A 119 15.27 14.27 30.97
N GLN A 120 15.48 13.43 29.93
CA GLN A 120 16.64 13.54 29.05
C GLN A 120 16.42 14.50 27.88
N LEU A 121 15.20 15.01 27.72
CA LEU A 121 14.84 15.91 26.63
C LEU A 121 15.36 17.33 26.89
N PRO A 122 15.58 18.11 25.81
CA PRO A 122 15.96 19.52 25.94
C PRO A 122 14.95 20.31 26.79
N PRO A 123 15.38 21.26 27.59
CA PRO A 123 14.48 22.09 28.42
C PRO A 123 13.48 22.93 27.64
N THR A 124 13.70 23.07 26.34
CA THR A 124 12.81 23.76 25.40
C THR A 124 11.63 22.90 24.91
N THR A 125 11.61 21.60 25.25
CA THR A 125 10.53 20.68 24.88
C THR A 125 9.25 21.04 25.63
N LYS A 126 8.19 21.28 24.86
CA LYS A 126 6.87 21.64 25.42
C LYS A 126 5.86 20.50 25.29
N ARG A 127 6.06 19.59 24.32
CA ARG A 127 5.16 18.48 24.05
C ARG A 127 5.94 17.25 23.60
N VAL A 128 5.44 16.07 23.96
CA VAL A 128 5.83 14.78 23.38
C VAL A 128 4.61 14.10 22.79
N ILE A 129 4.80 13.35 21.69
CA ILE A 129 3.75 12.64 21.01
C ILE A 129 4.02 11.15 21.16
N ILE A 130 3.05 10.42 21.71
CA ILE A 130 3.15 8.96 21.91
C ILE A 130 2.15 8.28 21.01
N TYR A 131 2.64 7.59 19.98
CA TYR A 131 1.81 6.72 19.15
C TYR A 131 1.64 5.37 19.85
N TYR A 132 0.42 4.83 19.77
CA TYR A 132 0.06 3.50 20.27
C TYR A 132 -0.70 2.71 19.20
N VAL A 133 -0.69 1.39 19.31
CA VAL A 133 -1.49 0.50 18.46
C VAL A 133 -2.76 0.09 19.19
N ASP A 134 -2.64 -0.39 20.41
CA ASP A 134 -3.72 -0.76 21.29
C ASP A 134 -3.53 -0.15 22.67
N ILE A 135 -4.63 0.08 23.35
CA ILE A 135 -4.70 0.48 24.76
C ILE A 135 -5.80 -0.35 25.43
N ILE A 136 -5.59 -0.69 26.70
CA ILE A 136 -6.58 -1.44 27.46
C ILE A 136 -7.69 -0.49 27.94
N ASP A 137 -7.30 0.61 28.58
CA ASP A 137 -8.20 1.63 29.10
C ASP A 137 -7.56 3.01 28.90
N ARG A 138 -8.16 3.81 28.04
CA ARG A 138 -7.67 5.16 27.72
C ARG A 138 -7.77 6.08 28.93
N GLN A 139 -8.87 5.97 29.69
CA GLN A 139 -9.09 6.83 30.85
C GLN A 139 -8.05 6.57 31.94
N GLU A 140 -7.72 5.30 32.18
CA GLU A 140 -6.69 4.91 33.15
C GLU A 140 -5.32 5.48 32.78
N LEU A 141 -4.96 5.48 31.47
CA LEU A 141 -3.69 6.06 31.01
C LEU A 141 -3.68 7.59 31.14
N GLU A 142 -4.77 8.27 30.82
CA GLU A 142 -4.90 9.72 30.93
C GLU A 142 -4.87 10.15 32.42
N ASP A 143 -5.51 9.42 33.33
CA ASP A 143 -5.44 9.65 34.76
C ASP A 143 -4.01 9.40 35.29
N PHE A 144 -3.36 8.33 34.83
CA PHE A 144 -1.97 8.05 35.19
C PHE A 144 -1.02 9.18 34.73
N ILE A 145 -1.16 9.68 33.51
CA ILE A 145 -0.38 10.81 33.00
C ILE A 145 -0.60 12.05 33.88
N LYS A 146 -1.84 12.34 34.22
CA LYS A 146 -2.18 13.51 35.05
C LYS A 146 -1.57 13.43 36.45
N ASP A 147 -1.55 12.23 37.04
CA ASP A 147 -1.08 12.02 38.41
C ASP A 147 0.44 11.88 38.51
N ASN A 148 1.12 11.52 37.42
CA ASN A 148 2.57 11.23 37.46
C ASN A 148 3.43 12.16 36.60
N ASN A 149 2.82 13.01 35.75
CA ASN A 149 3.58 13.98 34.96
C ASN A 149 3.74 15.30 35.73
N ASP A 150 4.79 15.39 36.52
CA ASP A 150 5.15 16.62 37.30
C ASP A 150 5.83 17.69 36.42
N THR A 151 5.97 17.45 35.09
CA THR A 151 6.64 18.36 34.17
C THR A 151 5.64 19.30 33.49
N VAL A 152 6.15 20.37 32.86
CA VAL A 152 5.35 21.25 31.98
C VAL A 152 5.20 20.72 30.56
N ILE A 153 5.72 19.52 30.29
CA ILE A 153 5.67 18.90 28.96
C ILE A 153 4.31 18.23 28.80
N GLU A 154 3.57 18.63 27.77
CA GLU A 154 2.30 18.00 27.39
C GLU A 154 2.56 16.64 26.77
N ILE A 155 1.78 15.61 27.15
CA ILE A 155 1.82 14.28 26.57
C ILE A 155 0.58 14.09 25.71
N GLU A 156 0.79 13.95 24.41
CA GLU A 156 -0.27 13.71 23.42
C GLU A 156 -0.28 12.25 22.98
N LEU A 157 -1.40 11.55 23.21
CA LEU A 157 -1.60 10.17 22.78
C LEU A 157 -2.28 10.14 21.41
N ARG A 158 -1.68 9.44 20.44
CA ARG A 158 -2.21 9.28 19.07
C ARG A 158 -2.37 7.82 18.69
N ASP A 159 -3.53 7.49 18.12
CA ASP A 159 -3.77 6.16 17.58
C ASP A 159 -3.03 5.96 16.25
N LEU A 160 -2.11 4.97 16.23
CA LEU A 160 -1.36 4.62 15.03
C LEU A 160 -2.26 3.95 13.98
N LYS A 161 -3.34 3.29 14.39
CA LYS A 161 -4.31 2.67 13.47
C LYS A 161 -5.01 3.70 12.60
N GLU A 162 -5.37 4.86 13.16
CA GLU A 162 -5.98 5.95 12.39
C GLU A 162 -5.08 6.42 11.25
N LEU A 163 -3.76 6.47 11.49
CA LEU A 163 -2.81 6.77 10.43
C LEU A 163 -2.70 5.64 9.41
N LEU A 164 -2.72 4.39 9.87
CA LEU A 164 -2.57 3.21 9.02
C LEU A 164 -3.83 2.97 8.17
N ASP A 165 -5.00 3.28 8.69
CA ASP A 165 -6.28 3.17 7.97
C ASP A 165 -6.37 4.20 6.82
N ASN A 166 -5.67 5.32 6.94
CA ASN A 166 -5.60 6.36 5.91
C ASN A 166 -4.47 6.14 4.89
N VAL A 167 -3.60 5.14 5.10
CA VAL A 167 -2.51 4.85 4.17
C VAL A 167 -2.99 3.92 3.08
N VAL A 168 -3.30 4.49 1.95
CA VAL A 168 -3.40 3.76 0.70
C VAL A 168 -1.96 3.57 0.18
N LEU A 169 -1.42 2.36 0.33
CA LEU A 169 -0.21 1.96 -0.40
C LEU A 169 -0.60 1.95 -1.89
N GLN A 170 -0.31 3.04 -2.59
CA GLN A 170 -0.50 3.13 -4.03
C GLN A 170 0.83 2.79 -4.69
N ASP A 171 0.73 1.99 -5.74
CA ASP A 171 1.84 1.81 -6.64
C ASP A 171 2.13 3.15 -7.35
N ASP A 172 3.40 3.47 -7.57
CA ASP A 172 3.82 4.67 -8.28
C ASP A 172 4.05 4.34 -9.76
N VAL A 173 3.54 5.19 -10.65
CA VAL A 173 3.53 4.94 -12.09
C VAL A 173 3.87 6.20 -12.85
N GLU A 174 4.92 6.13 -13.65
CA GLU A 174 5.23 7.15 -14.65
C GLU A 174 4.71 6.69 -16.02
N TYR A 175 3.97 7.56 -16.69
CA TYR A 175 3.36 7.25 -17.98
C TYR A 175 3.26 8.50 -18.85
N THR A 176 3.10 8.28 -20.16
CA THR A 176 2.74 9.33 -21.11
C THR A 176 1.51 8.92 -21.89
N VAL A 177 0.71 9.91 -22.30
CA VAL A 177 -0.45 9.71 -23.18
C VAL A 177 -0.21 10.47 -24.46
N SER A 178 -0.33 9.78 -25.59
CA SER A 178 -0.17 10.39 -26.93
C SER A 178 -1.31 9.94 -27.83
N GLU A 179 -1.67 10.81 -28.77
CA GLU A 179 -2.62 10.55 -29.85
C GLU A 179 -1.88 10.47 -31.18
N ASP A 180 -2.20 9.48 -32.02
CA ASP A 180 -1.61 9.36 -33.36
C ASP A 180 -2.52 10.04 -34.38
N PRO A 181 -2.24 11.29 -34.78
CA PRO A 181 -3.10 12.04 -35.70
C PRO A 181 -2.96 11.57 -37.16
N THR A 182 -2.10 10.59 -37.45
CA THR A 182 -1.83 10.15 -38.84
C THR A 182 -2.79 9.06 -39.32
N LYS A 183 -3.58 8.48 -38.42
CA LYS A 183 -4.54 7.40 -38.74
C LYS A 183 -5.93 7.97 -38.98
N MET A 184 -6.71 7.31 -39.86
CA MET A 184 -8.12 7.69 -40.17
C MET A 184 -9.05 7.53 -38.96
N VAL A 185 -8.59 6.86 -37.90
CA VAL A 185 -9.26 6.71 -36.60
C VAL A 185 -8.26 7.16 -35.53
N ASP A 186 -8.72 7.97 -34.60
CA ASP A 186 -7.90 8.41 -33.48
C ASP A 186 -7.47 7.19 -32.66
N ILE A 187 -6.16 7.00 -32.52
CA ILE A 187 -5.60 5.95 -31.68
C ILE A 187 -4.83 6.62 -30.57
N PHE A 188 -5.27 6.37 -29.34
CA PHE A 188 -4.59 6.82 -28.14
C PHE A 188 -3.63 5.75 -27.66
N THR A 189 -2.43 6.15 -27.34
CA THR A 189 -1.38 5.30 -26.80
C THR A 189 -1.02 5.76 -25.41
N VAL A 190 -1.11 4.87 -24.43
CA VAL A 190 -0.55 5.09 -23.09
C VAL A 190 0.73 4.27 -23.01
N ALA A 191 1.86 4.95 -22.78
CA ALA A 191 3.16 4.31 -22.56
C ALA A 191 3.54 4.43 -21.10
N ILE A 192 3.74 3.29 -20.44
CA ILE A 192 4.24 3.24 -19.07
C ILE A 192 5.77 3.18 -19.16
N THR A 193 6.42 4.12 -18.49
CA THR A 193 7.88 4.25 -18.50
C THR A 193 8.51 3.75 -17.21
N ARG A 194 7.75 3.75 -16.12
CA ARG A 194 8.20 3.26 -14.83
C ARG A 194 7.04 2.78 -13.98
N PHE A 195 7.28 1.72 -13.24
CA PHE A 195 6.34 1.18 -12.27
C PHE A 195 7.08 0.81 -10.98
N TYR A 196 6.60 1.32 -9.85
CA TYR A 196 7.14 0.97 -8.55
C TYR A 196 6.02 0.54 -7.61
N SER A 197 6.21 -0.59 -6.95
CA SER A 197 5.29 -1.14 -5.96
C SER A 197 6.05 -1.52 -4.69
N ASP A 198 5.75 -0.85 -3.60
CA ASP A 198 6.29 -1.19 -2.28
C ASP A 198 5.99 -2.64 -1.91
N GLN A 199 4.79 -3.13 -2.24
CA GLN A 199 4.37 -4.48 -1.93
C GLN A 199 5.13 -5.54 -2.72
N VAL A 200 5.41 -5.30 -4.02
CA VAL A 200 6.22 -6.19 -4.85
C VAL A 200 7.65 -6.21 -4.32
N SER A 201 8.24 -5.05 -4.10
CA SER A 201 9.59 -4.90 -3.55
C SER A 201 9.73 -5.62 -2.21
N HIS A 202 8.72 -5.51 -1.36
CA HIS A 202 8.67 -6.20 -0.08
C HIS A 202 8.67 -7.73 -0.24
N LYS A 203 7.77 -8.27 -1.06
CA LYS A 203 7.69 -9.72 -1.27
C LYS A 203 8.96 -10.31 -1.88
N ILE A 204 9.60 -9.56 -2.78
CA ILE A 204 10.90 -9.96 -3.34
C ILE A 204 11.98 -10.01 -2.25
N ASN A 205 12.06 -8.99 -1.41
CA ASN A 205 13.01 -8.94 -0.31
C ASN A 205 12.78 -10.08 0.69
N GLU A 206 11.53 -10.34 1.06
CA GLU A 206 11.16 -11.47 1.94
C GLU A 206 11.56 -12.83 1.31
N PHE A 207 11.30 -13.01 0.01
CA PHE A 207 11.72 -14.21 -0.72
C PHE A 207 13.24 -14.36 -0.73
N ASN A 208 13.99 -13.29 -1.04
CA ASN A 208 15.44 -13.27 -1.07
C ASN A 208 16.04 -13.63 0.30
N GLN A 209 15.52 -13.06 1.38
CA GLN A 209 15.96 -13.37 2.74
C GLN A 209 15.72 -14.83 3.12
N LYS A 210 14.52 -15.37 2.84
CA LYS A 210 14.20 -16.78 3.09
C LYS A 210 15.05 -17.73 2.27
N ALA A 211 15.27 -17.42 1.00
CA ALA A 211 16.06 -18.22 0.11
C ALA A 211 17.55 -18.21 0.51
N MET A 212 18.08 -17.04 0.93
CA MET A 212 19.45 -16.90 1.44
C MET A 212 19.68 -17.73 2.71
N ALA A 213 18.72 -17.70 3.63
CA ALA A 213 18.79 -18.45 4.89
C ALA A 213 18.74 -19.98 4.69
N ASN A 214 18.04 -20.46 3.65
CA ASN A 214 17.81 -21.88 3.42
C ASN A 214 18.71 -22.50 2.32
N SER A 215 19.49 -21.70 1.61
CA SER A 215 20.24 -22.17 0.46
C SER A 215 21.58 -22.80 0.84
N LYS A 216 21.78 -24.07 0.46
CA LYS A 216 23.08 -24.77 0.48
C LYS A 216 23.92 -24.48 -0.78
N LYS A 217 23.37 -23.72 -1.74
CA LYS A 217 24.05 -23.34 -3.01
C LYS A 217 24.15 -21.83 -3.07
N LYS A 218 25.06 -21.34 -3.96
CA LYS A 218 25.18 -19.90 -4.23
C LYS A 218 23.81 -19.36 -4.69
N PHE A 219 23.19 -18.54 -3.88
CA PHE A 219 21.91 -17.90 -4.16
C PHE A 219 22.17 -16.58 -4.90
N VAL A 220 21.40 -16.31 -5.95
CA VAL A 220 21.39 -15.03 -6.65
C VAL A 220 20.09 -14.34 -6.29
N PRO A 221 20.12 -13.17 -5.64
CA PRO A 221 18.92 -12.42 -5.31
C PRO A 221 18.13 -12.05 -6.56
N ILE A 222 16.81 -12.00 -6.43
CA ILE A 222 15.93 -11.40 -7.44
C ILE A 222 15.97 -9.89 -7.22
N GLU A 223 16.25 -9.14 -8.28
CA GLU A 223 16.26 -7.68 -8.29
C GLU A 223 15.31 -7.20 -9.38
N LEU A 224 14.59 -6.11 -9.11
CA LEU A 224 13.78 -5.42 -10.11
C LEU A 224 14.67 -4.45 -10.90
N SER A 225 14.33 -4.26 -12.18
CA SER A 225 14.93 -3.19 -12.98
C SER A 225 14.57 -1.80 -12.43
N LEU A 226 15.26 -0.77 -12.89
CA LEU A 226 14.96 0.61 -12.49
C LEU A 226 13.57 1.06 -13.00
N GLU A 227 13.15 0.53 -14.13
CA GLU A 227 11.85 0.78 -14.74
C GLU A 227 10.74 -0.03 -14.05
N GLY A 228 11.06 -1.19 -13.48
CA GLY A 228 10.13 -2.04 -12.72
C GLY A 228 9.01 -2.68 -13.56
N MET A 229 9.13 -2.71 -14.88
CA MET A 229 8.08 -3.16 -15.81
C MET A 229 7.75 -4.64 -15.64
N GLU A 230 8.71 -5.46 -15.21
CA GLU A 230 8.57 -6.89 -14.92
C GLU A 230 7.65 -7.16 -13.70
N ALA A 231 7.35 -6.13 -12.93
CA ALA A 231 6.41 -6.22 -11.83
C ALA A 231 4.94 -6.08 -12.27
N ILE A 232 4.67 -5.78 -13.53
CA ILE A 232 3.32 -5.61 -14.09
C ILE A 232 2.83 -6.93 -14.69
N GLU A 233 1.62 -7.36 -14.32
CA GLU A 233 0.94 -8.54 -14.88
C GLU A 233 -0.16 -8.15 -15.87
N MET A 234 -0.81 -7.01 -15.68
CA MET A 234 -1.94 -6.58 -16.50
C MET A 234 -2.04 -5.06 -16.51
N VAL A 235 -2.37 -4.51 -17.67
CA VAL A 235 -2.77 -3.12 -17.84
C VAL A 235 -4.12 -3.08 -18.53
N SER A 236 -5.01 -2.21 -18.07
CA SER A 236 -6.34 -2.00 -18.69
C SER A 236 -6.68 -0.52 -18.69
N LEU A 237 -7.35 -0.08 -19.75
CA LEU A 237 -7.83 1.29 -19.93
C LEU A 237 -9.35 1.34 -19.81
N ASP A 238 -9.85 2.40 -19.19
CA ASP A 238 -11.26 2.77 -19.13
C ASP A 238 -11.43 4.16 -19.71
N CYS A 239 -12.25 4.23 -20.77
CA CYS A 239 -12.53 5.45 -21.53
C CYS A 239 -13.87 6.08 -21.14
N THR A 240 -14.56 5.58 -20.11
CA THR A 240 -15.95 5.95 -19.81
C THR A 240 -16.11 7.05 -18.77
N THR A 241 -15.24 7.10 -17.75
CA THR A 241 -15.37 8.03 -16.61
C THR A 241 -14.05 8.30 -15.91
N THR A 242 -13.95 9.47 -15.28
CA THR A 242 -12.84 9.85 -14.39
C THR A 242 -13.15 9.60 -12.92
N GLU A 243 -14.37 9.18 -12.57
CA GLU A 243 -14.77 8.95 -11.17
C GLU A 243 -14.04 7.74 -10.59
N GLU A 244 -13.28 7.94 -9.51
CA GLU A 244 -12.48 6.88 -8.87
C GLU A 244 -13.30 5.67 -8.43
N ASN A 245 -14.49 5.91 -7.88
CA ASN A 245 -15.36 4.86 -7.34
C ASN A 245 -16.34 4.27 -8.35
N ALA A 246 -16.35 4.75 -9.59
CA ALA A 246 -17.21 4.20 -10.63
C ALA A 246 -16.80 2.76 -10.99
N PRO A 247 -17.77 1.90 -11.37
CA PRO A 247 -17.45 0.57 -11.86
C PRO A 247 -16.42 0.63 -12.99
N TRP A 248 -15.48 -0.32 -12.99
CA TRP A 248 -14.45 -0.40 -14.02
C TRP A 248 -15.03 -0.93 -15.33
N HIS A 249 -14.85 -0.18 -16.41
CA HIS A 249 -15.08 -0.63 -17.77
C HIS A 249 -13.74 -0.88 -18.45
N SER A 250 -13.56 -2.05 -19.06
CA SER A 250 -12.30 -2.44 -19.71
C SER A 250 -12.47 -2.27 -21.22
N ASP A 251 -12.10 -1.09 -21.74
CA ASP A 251 -12.16 -0.78 -23.16
C ASP A 251 -10.97 -1.39 -23.90
N SER A 252 -9.80 -1.41 -23.24
CA SER A 252 -8.61 -2.10 -23.72
C SER A 252 -7.92 -2.80 -22.56
N GLU A 253 -7.37 -3.99 -22.81
CA GLU A 253 -6.69 -4.79 -21.78
C GLU A 253 -5.52 -5.56 -22.39
N ILE A 254 -4.36 -5.44 -21.75
CA ILE A 254 -3.17 -6.26 -22.02
C ILE A 254 -2.86 -7.06 -20.77
N LYS A 255 -2.72 -8.39 -20.94
CA LYS A 255 -2.24 -9.28 -19.90
C LYS A 255 -0.88 -9.84 -20.32
N ILE A 256 0.09 -9.79 -19.43
CA ILE A 256 1.43 -10.31 -19.65
C ILE A 256 1.44 -11.74 -19.11
N GLU A 257 1.76 -12.69 -19.97
CA GLU A 257 1.83 -14.11 -19.61
C GLU A 257 3.20 -14.45 -18.97
N LYS A 258 3.31 -15.62 -18.38
CA LYS A 258 4.55 -16.07 -17.69
C LYS A 258 5.77 -16.19 -18.60
N ASP A 259 5.56 -16.41 -19.88
CA ASP A 259 6.59 -16.47 -20.91
C ASP A 259 6.86 -15.11 -21.55
N SER A 260 6.36 -14.03 -20.93
CA SER A 260 6.46 -12.65 -21.38
C SER A 260 5.71 -12.33 -22.68
N THR A 261 4.96 -13.27 -23.25
CA THR A 261 4.03 -12.97 -24.34
C THR A 261 2.80 -12.25 -23.83
N ILE A 262 2.09 -11.56 -24.70
CA ILE A 262 0.92 -10.77 -24.31
C ILE A 262 -0.39 -11.34 -24.85
N THR A 263 -1.43 -11.17 -24.06
CA THR A 263 -2.81 -11.38 -24.46
C THR A 263 -3.49 -10.02 -24.54
N ILE A 264 -3.95 -9.61 -25.72
CA ILE A 264 -4.63 -8.32 -25.97
C ILE A 264 -6.13 -8.57 -26.09
N ASN A 265 -6.92 -7.93 -25.25
CA ASN A 265 -8.39 -8.06 -25.22
C ASN A 265 -8.88 -9.52 -25.26
N GLY A 266 -8.17 -10.40 -24.52
CA GLY A 266 -8.47 -11.83 -24.44
C GLY A 266 -7.94 -12.68 -25.59
N ARG A 267 -7.22 -12.11 -26.56
CA ARG A 267 -6.59 -12.85 -27.68
C ARG A 267 -5.10 -12.98 -27.43
N LYS A 268 -4.60 -14.20 -27.38
CA LYS A 268 -3.15 -14.48 -27.26
C LYS A 268 -2.42 -14.03 -28.52
N THR A 269 -1.26 -13.45 -28.31
CA THR A 269 -0.31 -13.07 -29.36
C THR A 269 1.03 -13.79 -29.17
N SER A 270 1.94 -13.63 -30.11
CA SER A 270 3.35 -14.02 -29.97
C SER A 270 4.26 -12.85 -29.65
N ASP A 271 3.67 -11.68 -29.45
CA ASP A 271 4.39 -10.44 -29.25
C ASP A 271 4.78 -10.29 -27.77
N PHE A 272 5.88 -9.60 -27.51
CA PHE A 272 6.28 -9.20 -26.18
C PHE A 272 5.75 -7.79 -25.88
N TRP A 273 5.45 -7.53 -24.62
CA TRP A 273 4.99 -6.22 -24.22
C TRP A 273 6.12 -5.18 -24.29
N ASP A 274 5.82 -4.06 -24.90
CA ASP A 274 6.75 -2.94 -25.10
C ASP A 274 6.50 -1.76 -24.14
N GLY A 275 5.65 -1.96 -23.13
CA GLY A 275 5.26 -0.90 -22.18
C GLY A 275 4.05 -0.08 -22.65
N THR A 276 3.49 -0.36 -23.83
CA THR A 276 2.37 0.43 -24.37
C THR A 276 1.04 -0.31 -24.32
N ILE A 277 -0.04 0.46 -24.28
CA ILE A 277 -1.41 -0.02 -24.47
C ILE A 277 -2.19 1.00 -25.29
N HIS A 278 -3.02 0.51 -26.22
CA HIS A 278 -3.75 1.36 -27.14
C HIS A 278 -5.27 1.31 -26.88
N ALA A 279 -5.95 2.41 -27.19
CA ALA A 279 -7.40 2.50 -27.20
C ALA A 279 -7.88 3.34 -28.38
N ASP A 280 -9.06 2.99 -28.93
CA ASP A 280 -9.71 3.72 -30.03
C ASP A 280 -10.48 4.97 -29.54
N THR A 281 -10.54 5.17 -28.23
CA THR A 281 -11.18 6.31 -27.56
C THR A 281 -10.24 6.82 -26.49
N LYS A 282 -10.29 8.14 -26.23
CA LYS A 282 -9.44 8.79 -25.22
C LYS A 282 -9.57 8.08 -23.86
N PRO A 283 -8.48 7.51 -23.34
CA PRO A 283 -8.50 6.83 -22.06
C PRO A 283 -8.56 7.86 -20.91
N LEU A 284 -9.43 7.61 -19.94
CA LEU A 284 -9.66 8.48 -18.79
C LEU A 284 -9.03 7.91 -17.52
N ARG A 285 -9.02 6.58 -17.37
CA ARG A 285 -8.40 5.88 -16.25
C ARG A 285 -7.57 4.71 -16.75
N MET A 286 -6.50 4.43 -16.03
CA MET A 286 -5.65 3.25 -16.25
C MET A 286 -5.65 2.40 -14.99
N LYS A 287 -5.80 1.10 -15.16
CA LYS A 287 -5.65 0.10 -14.10
C LYS A 287 -4.43 -0.74 -14.39
N ILE A 288 -3.55 -0.85 -13.41
CA ILE A 288 -2.39 -1.73 -13.43
C ILE A 288 -2.58 -2.80 -12.37
N ARG A 289 -2.32 -4.05 -12.72
CA ARG A 289 -2.20 -5.16 -11.78
C ARG A 289 -0.76 -5.61 -11.73
N ASN A 290 -0.21 -5.65 -10.53
CA ASN A 290 1.15 -6.14 -10.34
C ASN A 290 1.19 -7.68 -10.18
N ILE A 291 2.39 -8.26 -10.25
CA ILE A 291 2.62 -9.72 -10.11
C ILE A 291 2.20 -10.29 -8.75
N CYS A 292 1.97 -9.44 -7.76
CA CYS A 292 1.39 -9.81 -6.47
C CYS A 292 -0.14 -9.84 -6.50
N GLY A 293 -0.75 -9.38 -7.59
CA GLY A 293 -2.19 -9.34 -7.84
C GLY A 293 -2.89 -8.11 -7.29
N ASP A 294 -2.16 -7.13 -6.76
CA ASP A 294 -2.76 -5.87 -6.35
C ASP A 294 -3.07 -5.02 -7.58
N GLU A 295 -4.18 -4.27 -7.51
CA GLU A 295 -4.63 -3.40 -8.58
C GLU A 295 -4.56 -1.94 -8.14
N THR A 296 -3.92 -1.12 -8.95
CA THR A 296 -3.86 0.34 -8.78
C THR A 296 -4.60 1.00 -9.93
N ILE A 297 -5.49 1.95 -9.62
CA ILE A 297 -6.25 2.73 -10.60
C ILE A 297 -5.76 4.17 -10.58
N ILE A 298 -5.45 4.68 -11.74
CA ILE A 298 -4.92 6.03 -11.94
C ILE A 298 -5.84 6.77 -12.89
N THR A 299 -6.25 7.99 -12.52
CA THR A 299 -6.90 8.92 -13.45
C THR A 299 -5.84 9.56 -14.32
N LEU A 300 -5.97 9.37 -15.64
CA LEU A 300 -5.01 9.88 -16.61
C LEU A 300 -5.18 11.40 -16.75
N LYS A 301 -4.05 12.10 -16.71
CA LYS A 301 -3.98 13.57 -16.92
C LYS A 301 -3.34 13.82 -18.26
N GLU A 302 -3.79 14.86 -18.95
CA GLU A 302 -3.05 15.43 -20.08
C GLU A 302 -1.73 15.96 -19.57
N GLN A 303 -0.64 15.53 -20.17
CA GLN A 303 0.68 16.11 -19.95
C GLN A 303 0.98 17.16 -21.00
#